data_a342d06530efa310dd01730a8ad00f8f
#
_entry.id   a342d06530efa310dd01730a8ad00f8f
#
_cell.length_a   1.000
_cell.length_b   1.000
_cell.length_c   1.000
_cell.angle_alpha   90.00
_cell.angle_beta   90.00
_cell.angle_gamma   90.00
#
_symmetry.space_group_name_H-M   'P 1'
#
loop_
_entity.id
_entity.type
_entity.pdbx_description
1 polymer ?
#
loop_
_entity_poly.entity_id
_entity_poly.type
_entity_poly.pdbx_seq_one_letter_code
_entity_poly.pdbx_strand_id
1 'polypeptide(L)'
;PVTHSGATWSPSKISYTGNNRTHMIRIPDQGRFELRLMDGSANPYLLQAGVIAAGIDGMEKRRDPGQPLFVNMYTDGDNYPNIKKLPSDLEEALEHLSNNEVLLSAFGEHNITSYLKLKQQELKDFSSKDKFSKTDPITEWEKINTLDC
;
A
#
# COMPACT_ATOMS: atom_id res chain seq x y z
N PRO A 1 0.94 -6.17 -7.91
CA PRO A 1 1.75 -7.39 -8.13
C PRO A 1 3.17 -7.00 -8.48
N VAL A 2 4.13 -7.63 -7.79
CA VAL A 2 5.55 -7.45 -8.11
C VAL A 2 5.80 -8.24 -9.39
N THR A 3 5.96 -7.56 -10.52
CA THR A 3 6.34 -8.24 -11.75
C THR A 3 7.85 -8.33 -11.86
N HIS A 4 8.39 -9.53 -12.12
CA HIS A 4 9.81 -9.75 -12.36
C HIS A 4 10.35 -9.00 -13.60
N SER A 5 9.47 -8.45 -14.42
CA SER A 5 9.83 -7.71 -15.63
C SER A 5 10.31 -6.28 -15.40
N GLY A 6 10.30 -5.78 -14.15
CA GLY A 6 10.67 -4.40 -13.84
C GLY A 6 9.70 -3.33 -14.35
N ALA A 7 8.56 -3.72 -14.93
CA ALA A 7 7.55 -2.80 -15.42
C ALA A 7 6.81 -2.10 -14.26
N THR A 8 6.74 -2.75 -13.10
CA THR A 8 6.15 -2.17 -11.90
C THR A 8 7.17 -2.20 -10.76
N TRP A 9 7.63 -1.05 -10.34
CA TRP A 9 8.53 -0.87 -9.22
C TRP A 9 7.74 -0.76 -7.90
N SER A 10 6.88 -1.75 -7.63
CA SER A 10 6.04 -1.78 -6.42
C SER A 10 6.85 -2.23 -5.21
N PRO A 11 6.81 -1.51 -4.09
CA PRO A 11 7.47 -1.94 -2.87
C PRO A 11 6.72 -3.11 -2.22
N SER A 12 7.44 -4.00 -1.55
CA SER A 12 6.89 -5.13 -0.77
C SER A 12 7.17 -5.03 0.73
N LYS A 13 8.01 -4.08 1.13
CA LYS A 13 8.44 -3.90 2.52
C LYS A 13 8.38 -2.43 2.94
N ILE A 14 8.13 -2.19 4.23
CA ILE A 14 8.10 -0.86 4.82
C ILE A 14 9.53 -0.35 5.00
N SER A 15 10.01 0.45 4.05
CA SER A 15 11.37 0.95 4.05
C SER A 15 11.46 2.32 3.38
N TYR A 16 12.53 3.06 3.69
CA TYR A 16 12.82 4.33 3.05
C TYR A 16 14.31 4.49 2.76
N THR A 17 14.63 5.35 1.81
CA THR A 17 16.00 5.73 1.47
C THR A 17 16.02 7.01 0.63
N GLY A 18 17.18 7.39 0.13
CA GLY A 18 17.37 8.47 -0.84
C GLY A 18 16.71 8.18 -2.21
N ASN A 19 17.42 8.49 -3.29
CA ASN A 19 16.90 8.37 -4.66
C ASN A 19 16.91 6.91 -5.18
N ASN A 20 16.09 6.04 -4.59
CA ASN A 20 15.98 4.63 -4.98
C ASN A 20 14.50 4.20 -5.04
N ARG A 21 14.03 3.77 -6.21
CA ARG A 21 12.64 3.38 -6.49
C ARG A 21 12.26 2.00 -5.99
N THR A 22 13.16 1.25 -5.38
CA THR A 22 12.84 -0.08 -4.82
C THR A 22 12.27 -0.03 -3.41
N HIS A 23 12.21 1.16 -2.80
CA HIS A 23 11.70 1.40 -1.45
C HIS A 23 10.28 1.97 -1.45
N MET A 24 9.56 1.77 -0.34
CA MET A 24 8.23 2.33 -0.11
C MET A 24 8.24 3.87 -0.12
N ILE A 25 9.21 4.47 0.57
CA ILE A 25 9.43 5.91 0.57
C ILE A 25 10.78 6.22 -0.07
N ARG A 26 10.74 7.04 -1.09
CA ARG A 26 11.91 7.58 -1.80
C ARG A 26 12.06 9.05 -1.46
N ILE A 27 13.29 9.47 -1.13
CA ILE A 27 13.65 10.86 -0.87
C ILE A 27 14.61 11.30 -1.99
N PRO A 28 14.09 11.76 -3.14
CA PRO A 28 14.94 12.09 -4.30
C PRO A 28 15.80 13.33 -4.05
N ASP A 29 15.27 14.31 -3.29
CA ASP A 29 15.90 15.58 -3.00
C ASP A 29 15.53 16.08 -1.61
N GLN A 30 16.24 17.07 -1.11
CA GLN A 30 15.96 17.71 0.17
C GLN A 30 14.57 18.37 0.16
N GLY A 31 13.78 18.15 1.23
CA GLY A 31 12.45 18.72 1.40
C GLY A 31 11.34 18.04 0.60
N ARG A 32 11.62 16.92 -0.08
CA ARG A 32 10.64 16.16 -0.85
C ARG A 32 10.76 14.67 -0.61
N PHE A 33 9.66 14.01 -0.43
CA PHE A 33 9.56 12.54 -0.46
C PHE A 33 8.46 12.08 -1.43
N GLU A 34 8.58 10.85 -1.87
CA GLU A 34 7.64 10.17 -2.75
C GLU A 34 7.17 8.88 -2.05
N LEU A 35 5.89 8.80 -1.74
CA LEU A 35 5.27 7.58 -1.23
C LEU A 35 4.82 6.72 -2.42
N ARG A 36 5.30 5.48 -2.50
CA ARG A 36 5.20 4.62 -3.67
C ARG A 36 4.33 3.38 -3.43
N LEU A 37 3.29 3.55 -2.59
CA LEU A 37 2.39 2.45 -2.18
C LEU A 37 1.19 2.28 -3.07
N MET A 38 0.62 3.37 -3.54
CA MET A 38 -0.72 3.40 -4.09
C MET A 38 -0.71 3.10 -5.59
N ASP A 39 -1.74 2.44 -6.05
CA ASP A 39 -2.03 2.26 -7.46
C ASP A 39 -2.94 3.39 -8.02
N GLY A 40 -3.20 3.35 -9.32
CA GLY A 40 -4.01 4.35 -10.01
C GLY A 40 -5.50 4.31 -9.67
N SER A 41 -6.01 3.22 -9.09
CA SER A 41 -7.42 3.05 -8.70
C SER A 41 -7.72 3.52 -7.26
N ALA A 42 -6.69 3.97 -6.52
CA ALA A 42 -6.88 4.50 -5.17
C ALA A 42 -7.71 5.80 -5.19
N ASN A 43 -8.70 5.88 -4.29
CA ASN A 43 -9.47 7.11 -4.13
C ASN A 43 -8.54 8.26 -3.67
N PRO A 44 -8.37 9.34 -4.47
CA PRO A 44 -7.37 10.37 -4.18
C PRO A 44 -7.66 11.16 -2.90
N TYR A 45 -8.92 11.32 -2.53
CA TYR A 45 -9.29 12.05 -1.32
C TYR A 45 -8.98 11.24 -0.06
N LEU A 46 -9.36 9.96 -0.04
CA LEU A 46 -9.07 9.07 1.08
C LEU A 46 -7.57 8.82 1.22
N LEU A 47 -6.87 8.71 0.10
CA LEU A 47 -5.42 8.56 0.07
C LEU A 47 -4.71 9.73 0.75
N GLN A 48 -5.00 10.97 0.30
CA GLN A 48 -4.37 12.16 0.86
C GLN A 48 -4.70 12.34 2.34
N ALA A 49 -5.96 12.14 2.72
CA ALA A 49 -6.39 12.22 4.11
C ALA A 49 -5.68 11.16 4.99
N GLY A 50 -5.53 9.93 4.50
CA GLY A 50 -4.80 8.86 5.20
C GLY A 50 -3.32 9.17 5.40
N VAL A 51 -2.66 9.70 4.36
CA VAL A 51 -1.24 10.12 4.44
C VAL A 51 -1.07 11.25 5.46
N ILE A 52 -1.96 12.24 5.46
CA ILE A 52 -1.93 13.36 6.41
C ILE A 52 -2.16 12.85 7.84
N ALA A 53 -3.16 12.00 8.06
CA ALA A 53 -3.46 11.43 9.38
C ALA A 53 -2.27 10.62 9.93
N ALA A 54 -1.67 9.77 9.10
CA ALA A 54 -0.47 9.00 9.49
C ALA A 54 0.74 9.90 9.77
N GLY A 55 0.91 10.98 8.99
CA GLY A 55 1.98 11.95 9.19
C GLY A 55 1.83 12.73 10.50
N ILE A 56 0.61 13.17 10.83
CA ILE A 56 0.30 13.85 12.10
C ILE A 56 0.57 12.92 13.27
N ASP A 57 0.06 11.69 13.24
CA ASP A 57 0.31 10.67 14.29
C ASP A 57 1.82 10.42 14.48
N GLY A 58 2.57 10.34 13.37
CA GLY A 58 4.01 10.17 13.41
C GLY A 58 4.74 11.32 14.13
N MET A 59 4.32 12.56 13.84
CA MET A 59 4.89 13.76 14.47
C MET A 59 4.50 13.88 15.94
N GLU A 60 3.23 13.71 16.28
CA GLU A 60 2.71 13.81 17.65
C GLU A 60 3.34 12.76 18.57
N LYS A 61 3.45 11.54 18.10
CA LYS A 61 4.06 10.42 18.84
C LYS A 61 5.58 10.36 18.71
N ARG A 62 6.19 11.29 17.97
CA ARG A 62 7.65 11.33 17.71
C ARG A 62 8.19 9.98 17.28
N ARG A 63 7.48 9.34 16.30
CA ARG A 63 7.88 8.02 15.80
C ARG A 63 9.21 8.09 15.08
N ASP A 64 10.14 7.21 15.46
CA ASP A 64 11.42 7.07 14.76
C ASP A 64 11.22 6.14 13.54
N PRO A 65 11.50 6.61 12.32
CA PRO A 65 11.41 5.75 11.12
C PRO A 65 12.55 4.73 11.03
N GLY A 66 13.51 4.76 11.93
CA GLY A 66 14.72 3.94 11.88
C GLY A 66 15.75 4.45 10.89
N GLN A 67 16.73 3.61 10.55
CA GLN A 67 17.79 4.00 9.61
C GLN A 67 17.37 3.81 8.15
N PRO A 68 17.77 4.72 7.24
CA PRO A 68 17.58 4.52 5.82
C PRO A 68 18.38 3.32 5.32
N LEU A 69 17.86 2.59 4.34
CA LEU A 69 18.55 1.44 3.76
C LEU A 69 19.02 1.78 2.34
N PHE A 70 20.31 1.65 2.11
CA PHE A 70 20.94 1.99 0.82
C PHE A 70 21.17 0.73 -0.05
N VAL A 71 20.14 -0.13 -0.15
CA VAL A 71 20.19 -1.39 -0.90
C VAL A 71 19.07 -1.46 -1.92
N ASN A 72 19.18 -2.37 -2.87
CA ASN A 72 18.07 -2.70 -3.76
C ASN A 72 17.12 -3.68 -3.05
N MET A 73 15.91 -3.22 -2.68
CA MET A 73 14.94 -4.02 -1.92
C MET A 73 14.42 -5.25 -2.69
N TYR A 74 14.54 -5.28 -4.01
CA TYR A 74 14.13 -6.45 -4.81
C TYR A 74 15.14 -7.59 -4.77
N THR A 75 16.44 -7.26 -4.70
CA THR A 75 17.52 -8.26 -4.66
C THR A 75 17.97 -8.58 -3.25
N ASP A 76 18.03 -7.57 -2.39
CA ASP A 76 18.66 -7.67 -1.07
C ASP A 76 17.66 -7.62 0.09
N GLY A 77 16.37 -7.36 -0.21
CA GLY A 77 15.34 -7.18 0.81
C GLY A 77 15.19 -8.37 1.78
N ASP A 78 15.45 -9.58 1.33
CA ASP A 78 15.34 -10.78 2.17
C ASP A 78 16.48 -10.92 3.19
N ASN A 79 17.57 -10.19 3.01
CA ASN A 79 18.63 -10.07 3.99
C ASN A 79 18.23 -9.24 5.23
N TYR A 80 17.04 -8.61 5.18
CA TYR A 80 16.50 -7.77 6.25
C TYR A 80 15.18 -8.35 6.79
N PRO A 81 15.21 -9.46 7.53
CA PRO A 81 14.01 -10.17 7.98
C PRO A 81 13.17 -9.38 9.00
N ASN A 82 13.78 -8.42 9.70
CA ASN A 82 13.11 -7.60 10.71
C ASN A 82 12.28 -6.46 10.10
N ILE A 83 12.38 -6.19 8.80
CA ILE A 83 11.58 -5.17 8.13
C ILE A 83 10.18 -5.72 7.86
N LYS A 84 9.18 -5.00 8.33
CA LYS A 84 7.78 -5.38 8.13
C LYS A 84 7.44 -5.41 6.65
N LYS A 85 6.69 -6.42 6.25
CA LYS A 85 6.11 -6.51 4.91
C LYS A 85 4.88 -5.62 4.80
N LEU A 86 4.63 -5.18 3.59
CA LEU A 86 3.35 -4.58 3.23
C LEU A 86 2.30 -5.68 3.02
N PRO A 87 1.00 -5.39 3.15
CA PRO A 87 -0.05 -6.34 2.81
C PRO A 87 0.15 -6.91 1.40
N SER A 88 -0.05 -8.20 1.25
CA SER A 88 0.15 -8.91 -0.02
C SER A 88 -1.07 -8.84 -0.94
N ASP A 89 -2.23 -8.60 -0.37
CA ASP A 89 -3.52 -8.55 -1.06
C ASP A 89 -4.50 -7.59 -0.37
N LEU A 90 -5.67 -7.43 -0.98
CA LEU A 90 -6.70 -6.53 -0.47
C LEU A 90 -7.30 -7.03 0.85
N GLU A 91 -7.41 -8.33 1.07
CA GLU A 91 -7.97 -8.91 2.30
C GLU A 91 -7.12 -8.54 3.50
N GLU A 92 -5.80 -8.77 3.42
CA GLU A 92 -4.83 -8.39 4.45
C GLU A 92 -4.82 -6.86 4.67
N ALA A 93 -4.91 -6.06 3.59
CA ALA A 93 -4.97 -4.61 3.70
C ALA A 93 -6.23 -4.13 4.44
N LEU A 94 -7.40 -4.74 4.19
CA LEU A 94 -8.64 -4.40 4.88
C LEU A 94 -8.61 -4.83 6.36
N GLU A 95 -7.97 -5.95 6.69
CA GLU A 95 -7.74 -6.34 8.08
C GLU A 95 -6.90 -5.30 8.81
N HIS A 96 -5.80 -4.85 8.22
CA HIS A 96 -4.98 -3.79 8.79
C HIS A 96 -5.76 -2.48 8.96
N LEU A 97 -6.59 -2.08 7.99
CA LEU A 97 -7.40 -0.88 8.08
C LEU A 97 -8.42 -0.97 9.22
N SER A 98 -9.10 -2.11 9.36
CA SER A 98 -10.12 -2.32 10.40
C SER A 98 -9.58 -2.25 11.83
N ASN A 99 -8.28 -2.48 12.00
CA ASN A 99 -7.60 -2.45 13.30
C ASN A 99 -6.74 -1.18 13.51
N ASN A 100 -6.79 -0.22 12.58
CA ASN A 100 -5.95 0.98 12.64
C ASN A 100 -6.67 2.14 13.35
N GLU A 101 -6.40 2.31 14.64
CA GLU A 101 -7.03 3.35 15.46
C GLU A 101 -6.83 4.78 14.92
N VAL A 102 -5.67 5.07 14.31
CA VAL A 102 -5.36 6.40 13.75
C VAL A 102 -6.29 6.73 12.59
N LEU A 103 -6.44 5.78 11.65
CA LEU A 103 -7.30 5.97 10.49
C LEU A 103 -8.79 5.90 10.87
N LEU A 104 -9.17 5.02 11.80
CA LEU A 104 -10.53 4.95 12.34
C LEU A 104 -10.94 6.29 12.98
N SER A 105 -10.05 6.88 13.77
CA SER A 105 -10.29 8.19 14.39
C SER A 105 -10.34 9.32 13.35
N ALA A 106 -9.43 9.34 12.38
CA ALA A 106 -9.33 10.41 11.40
C ALA A 106 -10.49 10.44 10.40
N PHE A 107 -10.95 9.28 9.94
CA PHE A 107 -12.04 9.18 8.96
C PHE A 107 -13.42 9.05 9.60
N GLY A 108 -13.49 8.65 10.86
CA GLY A 108 -14.70 8.28 11.57
C GLY A 108 -15.13 6.83 11.28
N GLU A 109 -15.58 6.16 12.33
CA GLU A 109 -15.94 4.74 12.31
C GLU A 109 -17.01 4.40 11.25
N HIS A 110 -18.00 5.26 11.07
CA HIS A 110 -19.06 5.06 10.08
C HIS A 110 -18.52 5.01 8.66
N ASN A 111 -17.63 5.94 8.29
CA ASN A 111 -17.04 6.00 6.95
C ASN A 111 -16.15 4.80 6.67
N ILE A 112 -15.31 4.42 7.63
CA ILE A 112 -14.44 3.23 7.50
C ILE A 112 -15.29 1.96 7.41
N THR A 113 -16.32 1.81 8.23
CA THR A 113 -17.21 0.66 8.17
C THR A 113 -17.90 0.53 6.81
N SER A 114 -18.34 1.64 6.24
CA SER A 114 -18.96 1.68 4.91
C SER A 114 -17.96 1.31 3.81
N TYR A 115 -16.75 1.85 3.89
CA TYR A 115 -15.66 1.52 2.96
C TYR A 115 -15.28 0.04 3.03
N LEU A 116 -15.11 -0.50 4.24
CA LEU A 116 -14.81 -1.92 4.46
C LEU A 116 -15.88 -2.83 3.86
N LYS A 117 -17.16 -2.53 4.06
CA LYS A 117 -18.26 -3.29 3.47
C LYS A 117 -18.22 -3.29 1.94
N LEU A 118 -17.97 -2.13 1.33
CA LEU A 118 -17.84 -1.99 -0.11
C LEU A 118 -16.69 -2.85 -0.65
N LYS A 119 -15.50 -2.72 -0.07
CA LYS A 119 -14.31 -3.46 -0.52
C LYS A 119 -14.39 -4.97 -0.23
N GLN A 120 -15.04 -5.38 0.85
CA GLN A 120 -15.32 -6.79 1.12
C GLN A 120 -16.31 -7.38 0.10
N GLN A 121 -17.27 -6.59 -0.39
CA GLN A 121 -18.15 -7.03 -1.47
C GLN A 121 -17.40 -7.19 -2.79
N GLU A 122 -16.51 -6.25 -3.13
CA GLU A 122 -15.62 -6.37 -4.30
C GLU A 122 -14.77 -7.64 -4.25
N LEU A 123 -14.19 -7.98 -3.08
CA LEU A 123 -13.44 -9.23 -2.88
C LEU A 123 -14.29 -10.48 -3.13
N LYS A 124 -15.54 -10.49 -2.63
CA LYS A 124 -16.47 -11.61 -2.86
C LYS A 124 -16.81 -11.74 -4.34
N ASP A 125 -17.08 -10.64 -5.02
CA ASP A 125 -17.42 -10.62 -6.45
C ASP A 125 -16.23 -11.11 -7.28
N PHE A 126 -15.02 -10.65 -6.96
CA PHE A 126 -13.78 -11.13 -7.58
C PHE A 126 -13.61 -12.64 -7.39
N SER A 127 -13.68 -13.13 -6.15
CA SER A 127 -13.49 -14.55 -5.82
C SER A 127 -14.54 -15.46 -6.44
N SER A 128 -15.74 -14.95 -6.74
CA SER A 128 -16.82 -15.73 -7.34
C SER A 128 -16.73 -15.82 -8.87
N LYS A 129 -16.11 -14.86 -9.52
CA LYS A 129 -16.11 -14.71 -10.99
C LYS A 129 -14.79 -15.10 -11.65
N ASP A 130 -13.71 -14.93 -10.95
CA ASP A 130 -12.38 -15.25 -11.48
C ASP A 130 -11.81 -16.51 -10.83
N LYS A 131 -11.51 -17.50 -11.64
CA LYS A 131 -10.61 -18.58 -11.23
C LYS A 131 -9.21 -17.99 -11.31
N PHE A 132 -8.74 -17.47 -10.20
CA PHE A 132 -7.44 -16.86 -10.07
C PHE A 132 -6.35 -17.77 -10.65
N SER A 133 -5.81 -17.40 -11.80
CA SER A 133 -4.58 -17.96 -12.31
C SER A 133 -3.43 -17.14 -11.75
N LYS A 134 -2.61 -17.72 -10.89
CA LYS A 134 -1.37 -17.07 -10.36
C LYS A 134 -0.41 -16.65 -11.49
N THR A 135 -0.69 -17.02 -12.73
CA THR A 135 0.13 -16.74 -13.90
C THR A 135 -0.30 -15.48 -14.66
N ASP A 136 -1.54 -15.03 -14.48
CA ASP A 136 -2.02 -13.81 -15.15
C ASP A 136 -1.77 -12.60 -14.26
N PRO A 137 -0.91 -11.66 -14.69
CA PRO A 137 -0.58 -10.49 -13.90
C PRO A 137 -1.75 -9.50 -13.74
N ILE A 138 -2.75 -9.57 -14.61
CA ILE A 138 -3.97 -8.76 -14.60
C ILE A 138 -5.15 -9.65 -14.97
N THR A 139 -6.13 -9.74 -14.09
CA THR A 139 -7.33 -10.56 -14.29
C THR A 139 -8.34 -9.86 -15.19
N GLU A 140 -9.25 -10.63 -15.81
CA GLU A 140 -10.37 -10.04 -16.59
C GLU A 140 -11.30 -9.22 -15.71
N TRP A 141 -11.48 -9.61 -14.45
CA TRP A 141 -12.27 -8.84 -13.50
C TRP A 141 -11.64 -7.46 -13.25
N GLU A 142 -10.33 -7.39 -13.04
CA GLU A 142 -9.60 -6.12 -12.87
C GLU A 142 -9.73 -5.23 -14.11
N LYS A 143 -9.59 -5.78 -15.32
CA LYS A 143 -9.75 -5.01 -16.55
C LYS A 143 -11.14 -4.39 -16.69
N ILE A 144 -12.18 -5.09 -16.24
CA ILE A 144 -13.57 -4.61 -16.33
C ILE A 144 -13.90 -3.61 -15.23
N ASN A 145 -13.34 -3.78 -14.04
CA ASN A 145 -13.81 -3.06 -12.84
C ASN A 145 -12.83 -2.02 -12.30
N THR A 146 -11.62 -1.90 -12.85
CA THR A 146 -10.60 -0.97 -12.30
C THR A 146 -9.98 -0.03 -13.34
N LEU A 147 -10.36 -0.09 -14.62
CA LEU A 147 -9.78 0.75 -15.66
C LEU A 147 -10.50 2.08 -15.89
N ASP A 148 -11.67 2.25 -15.34
CA ASP A 148 -12.51 3.45 -15.47
C ASP A 148 -12.63 4.24 -14.15
N CYS A 149 -11.63 4.11 -13.27
CA CYS A 149 -11.55 4.80 -11.98
C CYS A 149 -10.94 6.19 -12.10
#